data_936ec1781b927c371ea4f8f5e3480246
#
_entry.id   936ec1781b927c371ea4f8f5e3480246
#
_cell.length_a   1.000
_cell.length_b   1.000
_cell.length_c   1.000
_cell.angle_alpha   90.00
_cell.angle_beta   90.00
_cell.angle_gamma   90.00
#
_symmetry.space_group_name_H-M   'P 1'
#
loop_
_entity.id
_entity.type
_entity.pdbx_description
1 polymer ?
#
loop_
_entity_poly.entity_id
_entity_poly.type
_entity_poly.pdbx_seq_one_letter_code
_entity_poly.pdbx_strand_id
1 'polypeptide(L)'
;MNITEFEAAVLAQKPTGQQHYDESYWLGEWRAGDNNYSIETRRRIEAKNPQLIKDVFQPKRVIDLGCGPGALMHLLHEIGVEADGIDYNEMSLKLATPEVRDRISIGDASDASLKEAGSYDLVICREVLEHLTVLEVKKAVANMVRLTSKFIYVTTRFHPNPPTLLDFNTSDDLDPSHITMLNKDLLRLMFVLEGCKSRPDLEAKMDWGNKGRVLVLEKLQR
;
A
#
# COMPACT_ATOMS: atom_id res chain seq x y z
N MET A 1 -1.11 -9.72 26.65
CA MET A 1 -2.51 -10.00 26.16
C MET A 1 -2.68 -11.50 26.07
N ASN A 2 -3.69 -12.05 26.71
CA ASN A 2 -4.03 -13.49 26.55
C ASN A 2 -4.80 -13.71 25.24
N ILE A 3 -5.02 -14.97 24.86
CA ILE A 3 -5.62 -15.28 23.54
C ILE A 3 -7.05 -14.69 23.40
N THR A 4 -7.84 -14.70 24.46
CA THR A 4 -9.21 -14.18 24.44
C THR A 4 -9.22 -12.65 24.27
N GLU A 5 -8.30 -11.94 24.93
CA GLU A 5 -8.13 -10.49 24.76
C GLU A 5 -7.66 -10.15 23.35
N PHE A 6 -6.77 -10.95 22.78
CA PHE A 6 -6.27 -10.78 21.42
C PHE A 6 -7.39 -10.98 20.38
N GLU A 7 -8.16 -12.06 20.50
CA GLU A 7 -9.33 -12.32 19.65
C GLU A 7 -10.34 -11.18 19.73
N ALA A 8 -10.67 -10.75 20.96
CA ALA A 8 -11.58 -9.62 21.15
C ALA A 8 -11.07 -8.33 20.51
N ALA A 9 -9.77 -8.03 20.60
CA ALA A 9 -9.18 -6.86 19.98
C ALA A 9 -9.25 -6.91 18.45
N VAL A 10 -8.95 -8.06 17.83
CA VAL A 10 -9.09 -8.26 16.38
C VAL A 10 -10.53 -8.06 15.91
N LEU A 11 -11.49 -8.65 16.63
CA LEU A 11 -12.91 -8.58 16.25
C LEU A 11 -13.55 -7.21 16.52
N ALA A 12 -13.03 -6.46 17.49
CA ALA A 12 -13.53 -5.12 17.84
C ALA A 12 -12.91 -4.00 16.98
N GLN A 13 -11.86 -4.29 16.22
CA GLN A 13 -11.17 -3.31 15.40
C GLN A 13 -12.13 -2.73 14.35
N LYS A 14 -12.13 -1.41 14.21
CA LYS A 14 -12.98 -0.70 13.24
C LYS A 14 -12.09 -0.04 12.18
N PRO A 15 -12.50 -0.08 10.90
CA PRO A 15 -11.79 0.62 9.84
C PRO A 15 -11.83 2.13 10.09
N THR A 16 -10.80 2.83 9.61
CA THR A 16 -10.79 4.28 9.57
C THR A 16 -11.85 4.76 8.57
N GLY A 17 -12.75 5.65 9.03
CA GLY A 17 -13.83 6.14 8.18
C GLY A 17 -13.35 7.07 7.07
N GLN A 18 -14.08 7.13 5.96
CA GLN A 18 -13.77 7.99 4.80
C GLN A 18 -13.62 9.47 5.17
N GLN A 19 -14.37 9.94 6.16
CA GLN A 19 -14.31 11.33 6.64
C GLN A 19 -12.94 11.74 7.19
N HIS A 20 -12.08 10.79 7.53
CA HIS A 20 -10.71 11.07 7.95
C HIS A 20 -9.84 11.57 6.79
N TYR A 21 -10.12 11.12 5.58
CA TYR A 21 -9.35 11.43 4.38
C TYR A 21 -9.99 12.59 3.60
N ASP A 22 -10.25 13.69 4.30
CA ASP A 22 -10.77 14.93 3.73
C ASP A 22 -9.67 15.70 2.96
N GLU A 23 -10.03 16.87 2.44
CA GLU A 23 -9.09 17.71 1.70
C GLU A 23 -7.88 18.11 2.55
N SER A 24 -8.09 18.42 3.85
CA SER A 24 -7.00 18.81 4.76
C SER A 24 -5.99 17.68 4.98
N TYR A 25 -6.46 16.43 5.00
CA TYR A 25 -5.58 15.25 5.05
C TYR A 25 -4.63 15.22 3.84
N TRP A 26 -5.16 15.37 2.64
CA TRP A 26 -4.37 15.29 1.40
C TRP A 26 -3.49 16.51 1.19
N LEU A 27 -3.89 17.67 1.67
CA LEU A 27 -3.07 18.89 1.67
C LEU A 27 -2.00 18.89 2.76
N GLY A 28 -2.04 17.92 3.69
CA GLY A 28 -1.04 17.76 4.74
C GLY A 28 -1.12 18.81 5.85
N GLU A 29 -2.27 19.45 6.04
CA GLU A 29 -2.47 20.54 7.00
C GLU A 29 -2.26 20.12 8.46
N TRP A 30 -2.48 18.83 8.75
CA TRP A 30 -2.28 18.24 10.08
C TRP A 30 -0.86 17.73 10.35
N ARG A 31 0.02 17.75 9.33
CA ARG A 31 1.40 17.25 9.42
C ARG A 31 2.36 18.41 9.60
N ALA A 32 3.34 18.25 10.49
CA ALA A 32 4.45 19.17 10.56
C ALA A 32 5.32 19.03 9.29
N GLY A 33 5.57 20.17 8.62
CA GLY A 33 6.40 20.21 7.43
C GLY A 33 5.61 20.06 6.11
N ASP A 34 6.34 20.22 5.01
CA ASP A 34 5.81 20.14 3.64
C ASP A 34 5.68 18.69 3.19
N ASN A 35 4.62 18.01 3.63
CA ASN A 35 4.34 16.60 3.30
C ASN A 35 2.89 16.43 2.81
N ASN A 36 2.53 17.16 1.77
CA ASN A 36 1.24 17.04 1.09
C ASN A 36 1.33 16.07 -0.11
N TYR A 37 0.19 15.86 -0.78
CA TYR A 37 0.08 14.97 -1.94
C TYR A 37 0.15 15.73 -3.29
N SER A 38 0.63 16.99 -3.31
CA SER A 38 0.93 17.67 -4.57
C SER A 38 2.04 16.96 -5.35
N ILE A 39 1.99 17.05 -6.66
CA ILE A 39 3.00 16.39 -7.52
C ILE A 39 4.41 16.89 -7.21
N GLU A 40 4.56 18.19 -6.93
CA GLU A 40 5.85 18.77 -6.57
C GLU A 40 6.43 18.16 -5.29
N THR A 41 5.63 18.10 -4.21
CA THR A 41 6.04 17.50 -2.95
C THR A 41 6.31 16.01 -3.12
N ARG A 42 5.41 15.30 -3.82
CA ARG A 42 5.59 13.84 -4.04
C ARG A 42 6.77 13.52 -4.92
N ARG A 43 7.09 14.32 -5.93
CA ARG A 43 8.31 14.16 -6.72
C ARG A 43 9.57 14.16 -5.85
N ARG A 44 9.64 15.09 -4.90
CA ARG A 44 10.74 15.18 -3.94
C ARG A 44 10.79 13.97 -3.00
N ILE A 45 9.63 13.53 -2.49
CA ILE A 45 9.52 12.41 -1.53
C ILE A 45 9.75 11.06 -2.22
N GLU A 46 9.13 10.84 -3.37
CA GLU A 46 9.29 9.61 -4.17
C GLU A 46 10.71 9.48 -4.74
N ALA A 47 11.31 10.59 -5.12
CA ALA A 47 12.69 10.67 -5.60
C ALA A 47 13.03 9.58 -6.65
N LYS A 48 13.70 8.50 -6.25
CA LYS A 48 14.13 7.41 -7.14
C LYS A 48 13.06 6.34 -7.38
N ASN A 49 11.97 6.32 -6.59
CA ASN A 49 11.00 5.22 -6.63
C ASN A 49 10.41 4.96 -8.02
N PRO A 50 9.92 5.96 -8.79
CA PRO A 50 9.35 5.69 -10.10
C PRO A 50 10.35 5.01 -11.04
N GLN A 51 11.58 5.50 -11.08
CA GLN A 51 12.62 4.91 -11.92
C GLN A 51 13.00 3.50 -11.45
N LEU A 52 13.13 3.27 -10.13
CA LEU A 52 13.40 1.94 -9.58
C LEU A 52 12.28 0.95 -9.92
N ILE A 53 11.01 1.36 -9.82
CA ILE A 53 9.87 0.53 -10.22
C ILE A 53 10.01 0.11 -11.68
N LYS A 54 10.30 1.06 -12.57
CA LYS A 54 10.51 0.78 -13.99
C LYS A 54 11.68 -0.17 -14.23
N ASP A 55 12.84 0.08 -13.63
CA ASP A 55 14.07 -0.66 -13.90
C ASP A 55 14.08 -2.06 -13.28
N VAL A 56 13.52 -2.19 -12.05
CA VAL A 56 13.53 -3.45 -11.30
C VAL A 56 12.46 -4.41 -11.79
N PHE A 57 11.23 -3.91 -12.01
CA PHE A 57 10.10 -4.77 -12.37
C PHE A 57 9.83 -4.83 -13.87
N GLN A 58 10.23 -3.81 -14.65
CA GLN A 58 9.94 -3.66 -16.08
C GLN A 58 8.46 -3.96 -16.38
N PRO A 59 7.54 -3.31 -15.68
CA PRO A 59 6.13 -3.69 -15.71
C PRO A 59 5.49 -3.22 -17.02
N LYS A 60 4.54 -4.02 -17.53
CA LYS A 60 3.68 -3.67 -18.66
C LYS A 60 2.31 -3.17 -18.21
N ARG A 61 1.80 -3.73 -17.11
CA ARG A 61 0.51 -3.36 -16.52
C ARG A 61 0.66 -3.27 -15.00
N VAL A 62 0.47 -2.08 -14.49
CA VAL A 62 0.59 -1.75 -13.06
C VAL A 62 -0.77 -1.41 -12.47
N ILE A 63 -1.02 -1.81 -11.23
CA ILE A 63 -2.09 -1.27 -10.41
C ILE A 63 -1.53 -0.81 -9.07
N ASP A 64 -1.97 0.37 -8.62
CA ASP A 64 -1.64 0.96 -7.32
C ASP A 64 -2.88 0.92 -6.41
N LEU A 65 -2.84 0.09 -5.37
CA LEU A 65 -3.91 -0.07 -4.41
C LEU A 65 -3.71 0.91 -3.24
N GLY A 66 -4.70 1.78 -3.01
CA GLY A 66 -4.59 2.93 -2.13
C GLY A 66 -3.76 4.04 -2.77
N CYS A 67 -4.04 4.31 -4.05
CA CYS A 67 -3.24 5.25 -4.85
C CYS A 67 -3.36 6.72 -4.41
N GLY A 68 -4.32 7.06 -3.54
CA GLY A 68 -4.66 8.44 -3.20
C GLY A 68 -4.96 9.27 -4.45
N PRO A 69 -4.52 10.53 -4.52
CA PRO A 69 -4.66 11.36 -5.72
C PRO A 69 -3.83 10.92 -6.94
N GLY A 70 -3.22 9.73 -6.90
CA GLY A 70 -2.48 9.16 -8.03
C GLY A 70 -1.11 9.80 -8.25
N ALA A 71 -0.47 10.37 -7.24
CA ALA A 71 0.80 11.06 -7.42
C ALA A 71 1.92 10.12 -7.90
N LEU A 72 2.02 8.89 -7.37
CA LEU A 72 2.97 7.90 -7.90
C LEU A 72 2.62 7.50 -9.33
N MET A 73 1.33 7.31 -9.63
CA MET A 73 0.86 7.01 -10.99
C MET A 73 1.26 8.11 -11.99
N HIS A 74 1.12 9.38 -11.60
CA HIS A 74 1.55 10.54 -12.42
C HIS A 74 3.06 10.50 -12.69
N LEU A 75 3.88 10.27 -11.66
CA LEU A 75 5.34 10.19 -11.82
C LEU A 75 5.77 8.98 -12.66
N LEU A 76 5.04 7.87 -12.61
CA LEU A 76 5.24 6.71 -13.47
C LEU A 76 4.86 7.02 -14.92
N HIS A 77 3.73 7.72 -15.15
CA HIS A 77 3.29 8.16 -16.46
C HIS A 77 4.34 9.03 -17.16
N GLU A 78 4.97 9.98 -16.46
CA GLU A 78 6.03 10.83 -17.01
C GLU A 78 7.23 10.06 -17.56
N ILE A 79 7.48 8.87 -17.05
CA ILE A 79 8.57 8.00 -17.52
C ILE A 79 8.08 6.86 -18.42
N GLY A 80 6.82 6.93 -18.88
CA GLY A 80 6.21 5.98 -19.81
C GLY A 80 5.80 4.65 -19.18
N VAL A 81 5.42 4.65 -17.90
CA VAL A 81 4.83 3.50 -17.22
C VAL A 81 3.38 3.84 -16.85
N GLU A 82 2.44 3.17 -17.48
CA GLU A 82 1.02 3.38 -17.23
C GLU A 82 0.53 2.52 -16.06
N ALA A 83 -0.20 3.15 -15.13
CA ALA A 83 -0.75 2.50 -13.97
C ALA A 83 -2.24 2.79 -13.82
N ASP A 84 -3.03 1.77 -13.46
CA ASP A 84 -4.38 1.94 -12.91
C ASP A 84 -4.29 2.13 -11.40
N GLY A 85 -5.29 2.77 -10.79
CA GLY A 85 -5.36 2.99 -9.36
C GLY A 85 -6.70 2.57 -8.77
N ILE A 86 -6.69 2.17 -7.51
CA ILE A 86 -7.88 2.04 -6.68
C ILE A 86 -7.64 2.84 -5.42
N ASP A 87 -8.59 3.70 -5.06
CA ASP A 87 -8.61 4.36 -3.77
C ASP A 87 -10.02 4.37 -3.19
N TYR A 88 -10.10 4.28 -1.90
CA TYR A 88 -11.34 4.16 -1.16
C TYR A 88 -12.08 5.49 -1.01
N ASN A 89 -11.39 6.63 -1.15
CA ASN A 89 -11.94 7.95 -0.91
C ASN A 89 -12.13 8.74 -2.21
N GLU A 90 -13.32 9.32 -2.40
CA GLU A 90 -13.65 10.13 -3.58
C GLU A 90 -12.80 11.40 -3.74
N MET A 91 -12.17 11.88 -2.65
CA MET A 91 -11.26 13.02 -2.72
C MET A 91 -10.05 12.72 -3.59
N SER A 92 -9.65 11.43 -3.69
CA SER A 92 -8.60 10.98 -4.60
C SER A 92 -8.86 11.41 -6.06
N LEU A 93 -10.12 11.26 -6.54
CA LEU A 93 -10.50 11.70 -7.89
C LEU A 93 -10.51 13.22 -8.04
N LYS A 94 -10.96 13.95 -7.00
CA LYS A 94 -11.04 15.42 -7.06
C LYS A 94 -9.66 16.04 -7.15
N LEU A 95 -8.67 15.49 -6.47
CA LEU A 95 -7.30 15.99 -6.39
C LEU A 95 -6.37 15.38 -7.44
N ALA A 96 -6.82 14.34 -8.15
CA ALA A 96 -6.03 13.70 -9.20
C ALA A 96 -5.74 14.64 -10.38
N THR A 97 -4.54 14.52 -10.93
CA THR A 97 -4.19 15.25 -12.17
C THR A 97 -4.94 14.68 -13.37
N PRO A 98 -5.16 15.46 -14.43
CA PRO A 98 -5.89 15.01 -15.63
C PRO A 98 -5.29 13.73 -16.25
N GLU A 99 -3.95 13.56 -16.19
CA GLU A 99 -3.22 12.47 -16.81
C GLU A 99 -3.57 11.10 -16.22
N VAL A 100 -3.99 11.05 -14.95
CA VAL A 100 -4.25 9.79 -14.24
C VAL A 100 -5.67 9.64 -13.71
N ARG A 101 -6.46 10.71 -13.70
CA ARG A 101 -7.81 10.73 -13.10
C ARG A 101 -8.71 9.63 -13.63
N ASP A 102 -8.75 9.43 -14.93
CA ASP A 102 -9.63 8.44 -15.58
C ASP A 102 -9.17 6.99 -15.35
N ARG A 103 -7.99 6.81 -14.75
CA ARG A 103 -7.45 5.50 -14.39
C ARG A 103 -7.66 5.15 -12.91
N ILE A 104 -8.17 6.08 -12.11
CA ILE A 104 -8.50 5.85 -10.70
C ILE A 104 -9.95 5.36 -10.59
N SER A 105 -10.13 4.23 -9.93
CA SER A 105 -11.45 3.69 -9.57
C SER A 105 -11.67 3.83 -8.08
N ILE A 106 -12.88 4.23 -7.66
CA ILE A 106 -13.22 4.26 -6.24
C ILE A 106 -13.55 2.87 -5.77
N GLY A 107 -12.89 2.44 -4.69
CA GLY A 107 -13.12 1.15 -4.06
C GLY A 107 -12.08 0.78 -3.02
N ASP A 108 -12.36 -0.30 -2.32
CA ASP A 108 -11.50 -0.81 -1.25
C ASP A 108 -10.39 -1.71 -1.83
N ALA A 109 -9.16 -1.56 -1.32
CA ALA A 109 -8.02 -2.41 -1.69
C ALA A 109 -8.26 -3.91 -1.41
N SER A 110 -9.18 -4.21 -0.48
CA SER A 110 -9.58 -5.57 -0.13
C SER A 110 -10.71 -6.15 -1.00
N ASP A 111 -11.32 -5.35 -1.89
CA ASP A 111 -12.42 -5.78 -2.75
C ASP A 111 -11.93 -6.52 -3.99
N ALA A 112 -12.18 -7.82 -4.01
CA ALA A 112 -11.77 -8.69 -5.12
C ALA A 112 -12.62 -8.50 -6.40
N SER A 113 -13.74 -7.79 -6.35
CA SER A 113 -14.66 -7.65 -7.49
C SER A 113 -14.26 -6.54 -8.48
N LEU A 114 -13.42 -5.60 -8.07
CA LEU A 114 -13.15 -4.36 -8.82
C LEU A 114 -12.33 -4.55 -10.10
N LYS A 115 -11.46 -5.54 -10.15
CA LYS A 115 -10.58 -5.81 -11.31
C LYS A 115 -10.44 -7.31 -11.55
N GLU A 116 -10.13 -7.71 -12.77
CA GLU A 116 -9.95 -9.12 -13.15
C GLU A 116 -8.68 -9.74 -12.54
N ALA A 117 -8.74 -11.04 -12.25
CA ALA A 117 -7.61 -11.80 -11.73
C ALA A 117 -6.46 -11.87 -12.75
N GLY A 118 -5.22 -11.73 -12.29
CA GLY A 118 -4.03 -11.85 -13.13
C GLY A 118 -3.86 -10.74 -14.16
N SER A 119 -4.62 -9.65 -14.03
CA SER A 119 -4.62 -8.56 -15.03
C SER A 119 -3.37 -7.70 -15.00
N TYR A 120 -2.59 -7.75 -13.93
CA TYR A 120 -1.44 -6.87 -13.72
C TYR A 120 -0.17 -7.68 -13.47
N ASP A 121 0.94 -7.30 -14.07
CA ASP A 121 2.23 -7.92 -13.79
C ASP A 121 2.96 -7.29 -12.59
N LEU A 122 2.52 -6.11 -12.16
CA LEU A 122 2.92 -5.49 -10.91
C LEU A 122 1.72 -4.93 -10.15
N VAL A 123 1.53 -5.39 -8.92
CA VAL A 123 0.62 -4.78 -7.95
C VAL A 123 1.45 -3.99 -6.94
N ILE A 124 1.13 -2.72 -6.78
CA ILE A 124 1.73 -1.81 -5.80
C ILE A 124 0.70 -1.59 -4.68
N CYS A 125 1.15 -1.58 -3.43
CA CYS A 125 0.35 -1.19 -2.27
C CYS A 125 1.28 -0.54 -1.25
N ARG A 126 1.19 0.79 -1.10
CA ARG A 126 2.18 1.54 -0.34
C ARG A 126 1.54 2.44 0.71
N GLU A 127 1.95 2.24 1.96
CA GLU A 127 1.46 3.00 3.13
C GLU A 127 -0.10 2.94 3.18
N VAL A 128 -0.64 1.71 3.10
CA VAL A 128 -2.08 1.42 3.10
C VAL A 128 -2.45 0.40 4.18
N LEU A 129 -1.64 -0.65 4.34
CA LEU A 129 -2.00 -1.78 5.19
C LEU A 129 -2.11 -1.39 6.67
N GLU A 130 -1.37 -0.38 7.11
CA GLU A 130 -1.44 0.19 8.46
C GLU A 130 -2.78 0.87 8.78
N HIS A 131 -3.53 1.27 7.75
CA HIS A 131 -4.84 1.90 7.88
C HIS A 131 -6.00 0.90 7.90
N LEU A 132 -5.73 -0.36 7.56
CA LEU A 132 -6.73 -1.42 7.49
C LEU A 132 -6.82 -2.18 8.82
N THR A 133 -8.00 -2.72 9.12
CA THR A 133 -8.12 -3.74 10.17
C THR A 133 -7.35 -5.01 9.78
N VAL A 134 -6.96 -5.83 10.74
CA VAL A 134 -6.25 -7.09 10.46
C VAL A 134 -7.04 -8.00 9.51
N LEU A 135 -8.37 -8.00 9.63
CA LEU A 135 -9.23 -8.81 8.76
C LEU A 135 -9.26 -8.25 7.32
N GLU A 136 -9.21 -6.93 7.16
CA GLU A 136 -9.08 -6.29 5.86
C GLU A 136 -7.68 -6.49 5.27
N VAL A 137 -6.61 -6.42 6.08
CA VAL A 137 -5.25 -6.77 5.63
C VAL A 137 -5.21 -8.17 5.03
N LYS A 138 -5.83 -9.16 5.70
CA LYS A 138 -5.92 -10.51 5.17
C LYS A 138 -6.60 -10.55 3.80
N LYS A 139 -7.70 -9.84 3.62
CA LYS A 139 -8.42 -9.75 2.34
C LYS A 139 -7.60 -9.02 1.28
N ALA A 140 -6.95 -7.92 1.65
CA ALA A 140 -6.10 -7.15 0.74
C ALA A 140 -4.92 -7.98 0.24
N VAL A 141 -4.28 -8.77 1.09
CA VAL A 141 -3.21 -9.72 0.71
C VAL A 141 -3.73 -10.71 -0.34
N ALA A 142 -4.87 -11.37 -0.09
CA ALA A 142 -5.48 -12.29 -1.03
C ALA A 142 -5.84 -11.61 -2.35
N ASN A 143 -6.37 -10.37 -2.31
CA ASN A 143 -6.69 -9.59 -3.50
C ASN A 143 -5.45 -9.21 -4.30
N MET A 144 -4.37 -8.74 -3.66
CA MET A 144 -3.09 -8.46 -4.32
C MET A 144 -2.56 -9.68 -5.07
N VAL A 145 -2.59 -10.87 -4.43
CA VAL A 145 -2.14 -12.11 -5.06
C VAL A 145 -3.07 -12.52 -6.20
N ARG A 146 -4.36 -12.30 -6.06
CA ARG A 146 -5.33 -12.56 -7.13
C ARG A 146 -5.07 -11.67 -8.35
N LEU A 147 -4.84 -10.38 -8.14
CA LEU A 147 -4.65 -9.38 -9.19
C LEU A 147 -3.34 -9.54 -9.95
N THR A 148 -2.26 -9.91 -9.25
CA THR A 148 -0.97 -10.03 -9.93
C THR A 148 -0.83 -11.30 -10.75
N SER A 149 -0.13 -11.19 -11.88
CA SER A 149 0.41 -12.31 -12.63
C SER A 149 1.89 -12.57 -12.30
N LYS A 150 2.59 -11.60 -11.62
CA LYS A 150 4.03 -11.75 -11.40
C LYS A 150 4.51 -11.15 -10.07
N PHE A 151 4.50 -9.84 -9.88
CA PHE A 151 5.11 -9.19 -8.73
C PHE A 151 4.11 -8.39 -7.89
N ILE A 152 4.40 -8.33 -6.58
CA ILE A 152 3.74 -7.43 -5.63
C ILE A 152 4.83 -6.63 -4.92
N TYR A 153 4.66 -5.30 -4.87
CA TYR A 153 5.52 -4.36 -4.17
C TYR A 153 4.72 -3.66 -3.08
N VAL A 154 5.08 -3.90 -1.83
CA VAL A 154 4.41 -3.33 -0.66
C VAL A 154 5.39 -2.47 0.12
N THR A 155 4.91 -1.31 0.60
CA THR A 155 5.53 -0.62 1.73
C THR A 155 4.49 -0.37 2.80
N THR A 156 4.87 -0.55 4.05
CA THR A 156 4.04 -0.27 5.22
C THR A 156 4.94 -0.06 6.44
N ARG A 157 4.35 0.40 7.53
CA ARG A 157 5.05 0.47 8.80
C ARG A 157 5.01 -0.89 9.48
N PHE A 158 6.19 -1.37 9.86
CA PHE A 158 6.31 -2.61 10.63
C PHE A 158 6.55 -2.32 12.10
N HIS A 159 6.09 -3.22 12.95
CA HIS A 159 6.31 -3.14 14.39
C HIS A 159 7.82 -3.11 14.70
N PRO A 160 8.31 -2.12 15.48
CA PRO A 160 9.75 -1.95 15.73
C PRO A 160 10.35 -3.08 16.58
N ASN A 161 9.52 -3.78 17.38
CA ASN A 161 9.95 -4.93 18.18
C ASN A 161 9.71 -6.23 17.42
N PRO A 162 10.75 -6.91 16.89
CA PRO A 162 10.59 -8.09 16.04
C PRO A 162 9.79 -9.26 16.65
N PRO A 163 9.85 -9.55 17.96
CA PRO A 163 9.02 -10.59 18.57
C PRO A 163 7.52 -10.29 18.59
N THR A 164 7.11 -9.04 18.43
CA THR A 164 5.69 -8.67 18.39
C THR A 164 5.13 -8.92 17.00
N LEU A 165 4.23 -9.89 16.87
CA LEU A 165 3.63 -10.23 15.57
C LEU A 165 2.66 -9.18 15.08
N LEU A 166 1.87 -8.60 15.98
CA LEU A 166 0.78 -7.67 15.70
C LEU A 166 0.55 -6.77 16.90
N ASP A 167 0.34 -5.49 16.66
CA ASP A 167 -0.07 -4.52 17.67
C ASP A 167 -1.16 -3.61 17.09
N PHE A 168 -2.08 -3.20 17.97
CA PHE A 168 -3.13 -2.22 17.70
C PHE A 168 -2.83 -0.87 18.38
N ASN A 169 -1.77 -0.80 19.17
CA ASN A 169 -1.36 0.42 19.84
C ASN A 169 -0.41 1.21 18.93
N THR A 170 -0.96 2.19 18.26
CA THR A 170 -0.23 3.10 17.37
C THR A 170 -0.01 4.47 17.99
N SER A 171 -0.10 4.57 19.32
CA SER A 171 -0.02 5.86 20.06
C SER A 171 1.28 6.65 19.80
N ASP A 172 2.35 5.97 19.41
CA ASP A 172 3.62 6.59 19.05
C ASP A 172 3.68 7.03 17.58
N ASP A 173 2.64 6.74 16.79
CA ASP A 173 2.54 7.19 15.41
C ASP A 173 1.86 8.56 15.33
N LEU A 174 2.40 9.40 14.46
CA LEU A 174 1.86 10.74 14.23
C LEU A 174 0.53 10.73 13.45
N ASP A 175 0.22 9.61 12.77
CA ASP A 175 -1.00 9.45 11.99
C ASP A 175 -2.03 8.63 12.79
N PRO A 176 -3.12 9.25 13.28
CA PRO A 176 -4.13 8.55 14.06
C PRO A 176 -4.94 7.52 13.25
N SER A 177 -4.81 7.51 11.94
CA SER A 177 -5.45 6.50 11.07
C SER A 177 -4.66 5.20 10.96
N HIS A 178 -3.44 5.15 11.49
CA HIS A 178 -2.69 3.91 11.61
C HIS A 178 -3.25 3.07 12.75
N ILE A 179 -3.99 2.03 12.43
CA ILE A 179 -4.71 1.19 13.38
C ILE A 179 -4.17 -0.24 13.49
N THR A 180 -3.24 -0.60 12.62
CA THR A 180 -2.66 -1.95 12.56
C THR A 180 -1.15 -1.87 12.32
N MET A 181 -0.37 -2.45 13.23
CA MET A 181 1.07 -2.53 13.09
C MET A 181 1.52 -3.98 13.08
N LEU A 182 1.86 -4.48 11.91
CA LEU A 182 2.27 -5.87 11.69
C LEU A 182 3.78 -6.05 11.85
N ASN A 183 4.17 -7.24 12.28
CA ASN A 183 5.53 -7.70 12.06
C ASN A 183 5.75 -8.00 10.56
N LYS A 184 6.94 -7.69 10.05
CA LYS A 184 7.30 -7.89 8.64
C LYS A 184 7.21 -9.36 8.22
N ASP A 185 7.62 -10.27 9.09
CA ASP A 185 7.61 -11.71 8.80
C ASP A 185 6.20 -12.29 8.86
N LEU A 186 5.32 -11.76 9.70
CA LEU A 186 3.90 -12.12 9.68
C LEU A 186 3.26 -11.74 8.35
N LEU A 187 3.45 -10.51 7.88
CA LEU A 187 2.92 -10.08 6.58
C LEU A 187 3.51 -10.93 5.43
N ARG A 188 4.80 -11.20 5.47
CA ARG A 188 5.46 -12.09 4.51
C ARG A 188 4.83 -13.48 4.50
N LEU A 189 4.58 -14.06 5.68
CA LEU A 189 3.95 -15.37 5.81
C LEU A 189 2.54 -15.36 5.19
N MET A 190 1.75 -14.32 5.38
CA MET A 190 0.42 -14.21 4.78
C MET A 190 0.49 -14.32 3.25
N PHE A 191 1.43 -13.62 2.60
CA PHE A 191 1.65 -13.74 1.15
C PHE A 191 2.14 -15.12 0.72
N VAL A 192 3.00 -15.78 1.52
CA VAL A 192 3.49 -17.14 1.22
C VAL A 192 2.34 -18.14 1.26
N LEU A 193 1.43 -18.03 2.24
CA LEU A 193 0.23 -18.86 2.33
C LEU A 193 -0.72 -18.69 1.15
N GLU A 194 -0.75 -17.49 0.54
CA GLU A 194 -1.52 -17.21 -0.69
C GLU A 194 -0.78 -17.63 -1.98
N GLY A 195 0.41 -18.21 -1.88
CA GLY A 195 1.14 -18.77 -3.03
C GLY A 195 2.18 -17.84 -3.65
N CYS A 196 2.75 -16.96 -2.87
CA CYS A 196 3.89 -16.13 -3.28
C CYS A 196 5.20 -16.63 -2.66
N LYS A 197 6.32 -16.21 -3.21
CA LYS A 197 7.65 -16.29 -2.58
C LYS A 197 8.22 -14.90 -2.39
N SER A 198 9.00 -14.72 -1.33
CA SER A 198 9.72 -13.48 -1.07
C SER A 198 10.87 -13.27 -2.06
N ARG A 199 11.15 -12.00 -2.36
CA ARG A 199 12.27 -11.57 -3.22
C ARG A 199 13.15 -10.57 -2.46
N PRO A 200 13.96 -11.05 -1.46
CA PRO A 200 14.85 -10.18 -0.69
C PRO A 200 15.87 -9.43 -1.56
N ASP A 201 16.25 -10.02 -2.68
CA ASP A 201 17.12 -9.42 -3.68
C ASP A 201 16.50 -8.15 -4.33
N LEU A 202 15.18 -8.16 -4.53
CA LEU A 202 14.45 -6.99 -5.05
C LEU A 202 14.07 -6.02 -3.92
N GLU A 203 13.76 -6.53 -2.71
CA GLU A 203 13.55 -5.67 -1.53
C GLU A 203 14.77 -4.75 -1.30
N ALA A 204 15.98 -5.30 -1.34
CA ALA A 204 17.21 -4.54 -1.15
C ALA A 204 17.41 -3.44 -2.22
N LYS A 205 16.98 -3.68 -3.47
CA LYS A 205 17.02 -2.68 -4.54
C LYS A 205 15.99 -1.58 -4.35
N MET A 206 14.78 -1.94 -3.88
CA MET A 206 13.67 -1.01 -3.71
C MET A 206 13.77 -0.18 -2.43
N ASP A 207 14.44 -0.69 -1.38
CA ASP A 207 14.61 0.02 -0.10
C ASP A 207 15.84 0.96 -0.12
N TRP A 208 15.95 1.79 -1.16
CA TRP A 208 17.07 2.71 -1.35
C TRP A 208 17.26 3.72 -0.20
N GLY A 209 16.20 3.97 0.58
CA GLY A 209 16.21 4.82 1.78
C GLY A 209 16.58 4.08 3.06
N ASN A 210 16.82 2.77 2.99
CA ASN A 210 17.20 1.90 4.12
C ASN A 210 16.23 1.96 5.30
N LYS A 211 14.93 2.10 4.99
CA LYS A 211 13.86 2.27 6.00
C LYS A 211 13.33 0.94 6.55
N GLY A 212 13.69 -0.19 5.94
CA GLY A 212 13.21 -1.52 6.32
C GLY A 212 11.72 -1.78 6.05
N ARG A 213 11.05 -0.89 5.30
CA ARG A 213 9.59 -0.91 5.08
C ARG A 213 9.16 -1.67 3.82
N VAL A 214 10.10 -2.06 2.98
CA VAL A 214 9.83 -2.69 1.70
C VAL A 214 9.62 -4.19 1.85
N LEU A 215 8.60 -4.71 1.17
CA LEU A 215 8.38 -6.14 0.94
C LEU A 215 8.11 -6.37 -0.55
N VAL A 216 8.83 -7.32 -1.16
CA VAL A 216 8.64 -7.70 -2.56
C VAL A 216 8.36 -9.20 -2.64
N LEU A 217 7.27 -9.52 -3.32
CA LEU A 217 6.80 -10.89 -3.50
C LEU A 217 6.71 -11.21 -5.00
N GLU A 218 6.92 -12.47 -5.32
CA GLU A 218 6.71 -13.02 -6.65
C GLU A 218 5.69 -14.15 -6.58
N LYS A 219 4.64 -14.07 -7.39
CA LYS A 219 3.61 -15.10 -7.46
C LYS A 219 4.18 -16.37 -8.07
N LEU A 220 3.95 -17.50 -7.40
CA LEU A 220 4.31 -18.80 -7.94
C LEU A 220 3.37 -19.16 -9.09
N GLN A 221 3.93 -19.54 -10.22
CA GLN A 221 3.17 -20.16 -11.30
C GLN A 221 2.84 -21.59 -10.86
N ARG A 222 1.56 -21.86 -10.72
CA ARG A 222 1.05 -23.21 -10.44
C ARG A 222 0.52 -23.84 -11.72
#